data_ee69cfa212195832d22b6089fdb66541
#
_entry.id   ee69cfa212195832d22b6089fdb66541
#
_cell.length_a   1.000
_cell.length_b   1.000
_cell.length_c   1.000
_cell.angle_alpha   90.00
_cell.angle_beta   90.00
_cell.angle_gamma   90.00
#
_symmetry.space_group_name_H-M   'P 1'
#
loop_
_entity.id
_entity.type
_entity.pdbx_description
1 polymer ?
#
loop_
_entity_poly.entity_id
_entity_poly.type
_entity_poly.pdbx_seq_one_letter_code
_entity_poly.pdbx_strand_id
1 'polypeptide(L)'
;GSPLLAQRSLSWRFSAFDVAFTDLRAAAKAARASINDAYLAGLVGGFRIYHEKLGSPLTSMPVAIPISVRTAADTAGGNRIAVGRLAAPVAMEDPFERVLTIREQVRQARHEPAVDLFNTLGPTLAWLPAGVLAQFGGTTAMNDLQASNVPGIPFDVFVAGAKVERMYPFGPLPGCAVMA
;
A
#
# COMPACT_ATOMS: atom_id res chain seq x y z
N GLY A 1 -12.28 -8.98 -6.11
CA GLY A 1 -11.02 -8.57 -6.73
C GLY A 1 -11.16 -8.32 -8.22
N SER A 2 -10.11 -7.84 -8.82
CA SER A 2 -10.06 -7.50 -10.23
C SER A 2 -9.98 -8.75 -11.13
N PRO A 3 -10.88 -8.93 -12.11
CA PRO A 3 -10.77 -10.01 -13.07
C PRO A 3 -9.54 -9.87 -13.99
N LEU A 4 -9.09 -8.64 -14.25
CA LEU A 4 -7.89 -8.36 -15.04
C LEU A 4 -6.58 -8.73 -14.32
N LEU A 5 -6.61 -8.82 -13.00
CA LEU A 5 -5.47 -9.12 -12.14
C LEU A 5 -5.55 -10.54 -11.53
N ALA A 6 -6.52 -11.35 -11.92
CA ALA A 6 -6.73 -12.68 -11.36
C ALA A 6 -5.65 -13.67 -11.77
N GLN A 7 -5.18 -13.60 -13.02
CA GLN A 7 -4.11 -14.45 -13.53
C GLN A 7 -2.75 -13.84 -13.17
N ARG A 8 -2.07 -14.44 -12.20
CA ARG A 8 -0.75 -14.01 -11.74
C ARG A 8 0.33 -14.92 -12.31
N SER A 9 1.44 -14.31 -12.72
CA SER A 9 2.61 -15.03 -13.21
C SER A 9 3.83 -14.74 -12.33
N LEU A 10 4.91 -15.50 -12.54
CA LEU A 10 6.21 -15.23 -11.91
C LEU A 10 7.03 -14.18 -12.66
N SER A 11 6.48 -13.64 -13.76
CA SER A 11 7.14 -12.59 -14.54
C SER A 11 6.90 -11.23 -13.87
N TRP A 12 7.98 -10.52 -13.59
CA TRP A 12 7.96 -9.22 -12.95
C TRP A 12 8.15 -8.12 -13.98
N ARG A 13 7.38 -7.05 -13.83
CA ARG A 13 7.52 -5.83 -14.62
C ARG A 13 7.62 -4.64 -13.68
N PHE A 14 8.56 -3.76 -13.95
CA PHE A 14 8.80 -2.55 -13.17
C PHE A 14 8.53 -1.34 -14.03
N SER A 15 7.89 -0.34 -13.45
CA SER A 15 7.71 0.99 -14.03
C SER A 15 7.85 2.01 -12.92
N ALA A 16 8.41 3.17 -13.24
CA ALA A 16 8.54 4.28 -12.32
C ALA A 16 8.13 5.57 -13.02
N PHE A 17 7.51 6.47 -12.28
CA PHE A 17 7.20 7.82 -12.72
C PHE A 17 7.26 8.79 -11.54
N ASP A 18 7.51 10.05 -11.85
CA ASP A 18 7.59 11.10 -10.85
C ASP A 18 6.30 11.93 -10.84
N VAL A 19 5.87 12.30 -9.65
CA VAL A 19 4.78 13.27 -9.43
C VAL A 19 5.33 14.37 -8.54
N ALA A 20 5.01 15.62 -8.84
CA ALA A 20 5.41 16.74 -8.01
C ALA A 20 4.82 16.60 -6.59
N PHE A 21 5.70 16.53 -5.59
CA PHE A 21 5.28 16.39 -4.20
C PHE A 21 4.41 17.55 -3.72
N THR A 22 4.65 18.76 -4.25
CA THR A 22 3.84 19.96 -4.00
C THR A 22 2.38 19.77 -4.41
N ASP A 23 2.14 19.11 -5.55
CA ASP A 23 0.80 18.89 -6.08
C ASP A 23 0.05 17.84 -5.25
N LEU A 24 0.75 16.74 -4.91
CA LEU A 24 0.18 15.71 -4.02
C LEU A 24 -0.16 16.29 -2.64
N ARG A 25 0.73 17.14 -2.10
CA ARG A 25 0.50 17.83 -0.82
C ARG A 25 -0.65 18.83 -0.89
N ALA A 26 -0.79 19.54 -2.01
CA ALA A 26 -1.89 20.48 -2.22
C ALA A 26 -3.25 19.75 -2.29
N ALA A 27 -3.31 18.62 -3.02
CA ALA A 27 -4.49 17.77 -3.09
C ALA A 27 -4.90 17.22 -1.71
N ALA A 28 -3.93 16.69 -0.96
CA ALA A 28 -4.16 16.21 0.41
C ALA A 28 -4.71 17.31 1.31
N LYS A 29 -4.10 18.52 1.26
CA LYS A 29 -4.53 19.67 2.07
C LYS A 29 -5.93 20.13 1.70
N ALA A 30 -6.28 20.18 0.41
CA ALA A 30 -7.62 20.56 -0.06
C ALA A 30 -8.70 19.65 0.54
N ALA A 31 -8.44 18.35 0.61
CA ALA A 31 -9.34 17.36 1.21
C ALA A 31 -9.19 17.24 2.75
N ARG A 32 -8.35 18.05 3.40
CA ARG A 32 -7.99 17.90 4.82
C ARG A 32 -7.56 16.46 5.17
N ALA A 33 -6.88 15.80 4.25
CA ALA A 33 -6.42 14.42 4.34
C ALA A 33 -4.89 14.35 4.46
N SER A 34 -4.36 13.17 4.72
CA SER A 34 -2.92 12.92 4.72
C SER A 34 -2.39 12.76 3.28
N ILE A 35 -1.08 12.93 3.11
CA ILE A 35 -0.40 12.64 1.83
C ILE A 35 -0.62 11.17 1.43
N ASN A 36 -0.65 10.27 2.40
CA ASN A 36 -0.92 8.86 2.15
C ASN A 36 -2.34 8.62 1.59
N ASP A 37 -3.34 9.33 2.10
CA ASP A 37 -4.72 9.21 1.61
C ASP A 37 -4.83 9.71 0.16
N ALA A 38 -4.18 10.84 -0.15
CA ALA A 38 -4.15 11.39 -1.50
C ALA A 38 -3.37 10.48 -2.48
N TYR A 39 -2.26 9.90 -2.04
CA TYR A 39 -1.49 8.92 -2.80
C TYR A 39 -2.34 7.68 -3.13
N LEU A 40 -3.00 7.09 -2.14
CA LEU A 40 -3.88 5.95 -2.33
C LEU A 40 -5.05 6.28 -3.27
N ALA A 41 -5.66 7.47 -3.12
CA ALA A 41 -6.73 7.92 -3.98
C ALA A 41 -6.28 8.12 -5.44
N GLY A 42 -5.06 8.59 -5.66
CA GLY A 42 -4.44 8.70 -6.97
C GLY A 42 -4.25 7.32 -7.62
N LEU A 43 -3.69 6.36 -6.88
CA LEU A 43 -3.52 4.97 -7.35
C LEU A 43 -4.86 4.34 -7.73
N VAL A 44 -5.86 4.44 -6.86
CA VAL A 44 -7.22 3.89 -7.09
C VAL A 44 -7.87 4.54 -8.30
N GLY A 45 -7.69 5.86 -8.50
CA GLY A 45 -8.13 6.57 -9.70
C GLY A 45 -7.44 6.08 -10.97
N GLY A 46 -6.15 5.77 -10.90
CA GLY A 46 -5.41 5.14 -12.00
C GLY A 46 -5.98 3.75 -12.35
N PHE A 47 -6.29 2.94 -11.34
CA PHE A 47 -6.95 1.64 -11.56
C PHE A 47 -8.36 1.77 -12.14
N ARG A 48 -9.13 2.79 -11.78
CA ARG A 48 -10.41 3.09 -12.42
C ARG A 48 -10.24 3.27 -13.94
N ILE A 49 -9.35 4.17 -14.33
CA ILE A 49 -9.07 4.45 -15.76
C ILE A 49 -8.56 3.19 -16.48
N TYR A 50 -7.70 2.41 -15.84
CA TYR A 50 -7.17 1.16 -16.37
C TYR A 50 -8.29 0.15 -16.69
N HIS A 51 -9.18 -0.08 -15.74
CA HIS A 51 -10.28 -1.02 -15.88
C HIS A 51 -11.33 -0.55 -16.91
N GLU A 52 -11.64 0.74 -16.92
CA GLU A 52 -12.54 1.33 -17.91
C GLU A 52 -12.00 1.17 -19.34
N LYS A 53 -10.71 1.49 -19.56
CA LYS A 53 -10.06 1.34 -20.87
C LYS A 53 -10.02 -0.09 -21.38
N LEU A 54 -10.00 -1.06 -20.49
CA LEU A 54 -9.99 -2.49 -20.84
C LEU A 54 -11.40 -3.12 -20.81
N GLY A 55 -12.46 -2.31 -20.75
CA GLY A 55 -13.84 -2.79 -20.80
C GLY A 55 -14.26 -3.66 -19.61
N SER A 56 -13.57 -3.55 -18.48
CA SER A 56 -13.84 -4.33 -17.27
C SER A 56 -13.99 -3.40 -16.05
N PRO A 57 -15.03 -2.54 -16.02
CA PRO A 57 -15.22 -1.61 -14.91
C PRO A 57 -15.38 -2.35 -13.58
N LEU A 58 -14.86 -1.76 -12.51
CA LEU A 58 -14.79 -2.38 -11.20
C LEU A 58 -15.35 -1.43 -10.14
N THR A 59 -16.21 -1.92 -9.25
CA THR A 59 -16.78 -1.12 -8.17
C THR A 59 -15.78 -0.86 -7.06
N SER A 60 -15.11 -1.91 -6.60
CA SER A 60 -14.11 -1.82 -5.54
C SER A 60 -12.99 -2.85 -5.75
N MET A 61 -11.85 -2.61 -5.13
CA MET A 61 -10.67 -3.46 -5.23
C MET A 61 -10.04 -3.68 -3.86
N PRO A 62 -9.64 -4.92 -3.50
CA PRO A 62 -8.93 -5.17 -2.26
C PRO A 62 -7.50 -4.62 -2.32
N VAL A 63 -7.22 -3.67 -1.45
CA VAL A 63 -5.91 -3.02 -1.31
C VAL A 63 -5.34 -3.30 0.07
N ALA A 64 -4.09 -3.74 0.11
CA ALA A 64 -3.32 -3.87 1.33
C ALA A 64 -2.45 -2.62 1.55
N ILE A 65 -2.41 -2.12 2.77
CA ILE A 65 -1.55 -1.02 3.19
C ILE A 65 -0.70 -1.43 4.38
N PRO A 66 0.60 -1.17 4.40
CA PRO A 66 1.41 -1.33 5.59
C PRO A 66 1.07 -0.22 6.59
N ILE A 67 0.76 -0.61 7.82
CA ILE A 67 0.49 0.28 8.94
C ILE A 67 1.63 0.14 9.93
N SER A 68 2.35 1.23 10.22
CA SER A 68 3.34 1.21 11.28
C SER A 68 2.64 1.14 12.63
N VAL A 69 2.99 0.11 13.41
CA VAL A 69 2.49 -0.10 14.78
C VAL A 69 3.57 0.19 15.83
N ARG A 70 4.58 0.98 15.46
CA ARG A 70 5.63 1.42 16.37
C ARG A 70 5.09 2.38 17.41
N THR A 71 5.54 2.18 18.63
CA THR A 71 5.31 3.05 19.78
C THR A 71 6.60 3.77 20.19
N ALA A 72 6.50 4.79 21.02
CA ALA A 72 7.67 5.50 21.54
C ALA A 72 8.59 4.61 22.42
N ALA A 73 8.10 3.47 22.88
CA ALA A 73 8.86 2.50 23.67
C ALA A 73 9.69 1.52 22.83
N ASP A 74 9.50 1.52 21.49
CA ASP A 74 10.22 0.59 20.62
C ASP A 74 11.65 1.07 20.34
N THR A 75 12.62 0.22 20.58
CA THR A 75 14.05 0.48 20.29
C THR A 75 14.28 0.72 18.79
N ALA A 76 15.32 1.48 18.47
CA ALA A 76 15.73 1.69 17.08
C ALA A 76 16.13 0.35 16.45
N GLY A 77 15.41 -0.06 15.40
CA GLY A 77 15.62 -1.33 14.68
C GLY A 77 14.37 -2.20 14.70
N GLY A 78 14.30 -3.13 13.75
CA GLY A 78 13.13 -4.02 13.55
C GLY A 78 11.98 -3.38 12.79
N ASN A 79 11.29 -4.20 12.04
CA ASN A 79 10.16 -3.79 11.22
C ASN A 79 8.85 -4.18 11.94
N ARG A 80 8.17 -3.21 12.56
CA ARG A 80 6.87 -3.42 13.22
C ARG A 80 5.78 -2.87 12.32
N ILE A 81 5.36 -3.69 11.37
CA ILE A 81 4.33 -3.36 10.38
C ILE A 81 3.19 -4.35 10.52
N ALA A 82 1.99 -3.84 10.63
CA ALA A 82 0.76 -4.59 10.41
C ALA A 82 0.23 -4.31 9.00
N VAL A 83 -0.62 -5.17 8.50
CA VAL A 83 -1.26 -5.01 7.19
C VAL A 83 -2.72 -4.65 7.40
N GLY A 84 -3.07 -3.40 7.08
CA GLY A 84 -4.47 -2.99 6.96
C GLY A 84 -5.02 -3.36 5.58
N ARG A 85 -6.33 -3.60 5.50
CA ARG A 85 -7.03 -3.92 4.25
C ARG A 85 -8.13 -2.94 3.98
N LEU A 86 -8.25 -2.52 2.73
CA LEU A 86 -9.28 -1.59 2.26
C LEU A 86 -10.06 -2.22 1.11
N ALA A 87 -11.36 -1.97 1.05
CA ALA A 87 -12.15 -2.14 -0.15
C ALA A 87 -12.14 -0.80 -0.92
N ALA A 88 -11.05 -0.55 -1.66
CA ALA A 88 -10.83 0.75 -2.29
C ALA A 88 -11.91 1.08 -3.33
N PRO A 89 -12.52 2.28 -3.32
CA PRO A 89 -13.68 2.65 -4.16
C PRO A 89 -13.25 2.99 -5.58
N VAL A 90 -13.05 1.99 -6.44
CA VAL A 90 -12.56 2.15 -7.81
C VAL A 90 -13.56 2.89 -8.68
N ALA A 91 -14.87 2.61 -8.56
CA ALA A 91 -15.90 3.27 -9.37
C ALA A 91 -16.10 4.76 -9.04
N MET A 92 -15.54 5.26 -7.95
CA MET A 92 -15.74 6.64 -7.53
C MET A 92 -15.02 7.60 -8.47
N GLU A 93 -15.77 8.40 -9.23
CA GLU A 93 -15.24 9.30 -10.26
C GLU A 93 -14.62 10.54 -9.65
N ASP A 94 -15.32 11.16 -8.69
CA ASP A 94 -14.84 12.37 -8.03
C ASP A 94 -13.58 12.08 -7.22
N PRO A 95 -12.43 12.71 -7.56
CA PRO A 95 -11.18 12.47 -6.86
C PRO A 95 -11.21 12.99 -5.42
N PHE A 96 -11.98 14.03 -5.12
CA PHE A 96 -12.10 14.59 -3.78
C PHE A 96 -12.88 13.65 -2.85
N GLU A 97 -14.03 13.16 -3.29
CA GLU A 97 -14.84 12.18 -2.57
C GLU A 97 -14.06 10.87 -2.37
N ARG A 98 -13.27 10.47 -3.37
CA ARG A 98 -12.40 9.30 -3.26
C ARG A 98 -11.34 9.45 -2.18
N VAL A 99 -10.71 10.64 -2.05
CA VAL A 99 -9.76 10.92 -0.96
C VAL A 99 -10.44 10.82 0.40
N LEU A 100 -11.63 11.41 0.56
CA LEU A 100 -12.37 11.39 1.82
C LEU A 100 -12.78 9.96 2.21
N THR A 101 -13.26 9.18 1.27
CA THR A 101 -13.65 7.78 1.50
C THR A 101 -12.44 6.93 1.90
N ILE A 102 -11.32 7.06 1.20
CA ILE A 102 -10.09 6.33 1.52
C ILE A 102 -9.54 6.75 2.89
N ARG A 103 -9.56 8.05 3.21
CA ARG A 103 -9.16 8.54 4.54
C ARG A 103 -9.93 7.84 5.65
N GLU A 104 -11.25 7.71 5.50
CA GLU A 104 -12.09 7.06 6.49
C GLU A 104 -11.77 5.56 6.58
N GLN A 105 -11.61 4.86 5.46
CA GLN A 105 -11.22 3.46 5.43
C GLN A 105 -9.84 3.22 6.08
N VAL A 106 -8.85 4.07 5.79
CA VAL A 106 -7.52 4.00 6.41
C VAL A 106 -7.60 4.21 7.92
N ARG A 107 -8.44 5.16 8.37
CA ARG A 107 -8.68 5.39 9.78
C ARG A 107 -9.28 4.16 10.46
N GLN A 108 -10.27 3.54 9.85
CA GLN A 108 -10.89 2.31 10.35
C GLN A 108 -9.89 1.16 10.41
N ALA A 109 -9.14 0.92 9.34
CA ALA A 109 -8.13 -0.13 9.28
C ALA A 109 -7.04 0.01 10.35
N ARG A 110 -6.70 1.24 10.76
CA ARG A 110 -5.74 1.49 11.85
C ARG A 110 -6.27 1.12 13.23
N HIS A 111 -7.58 1.14 13.42
CA HIS A 111 -8.26 0.81 14.69
C HIS A 111 -8.79 -0.62 14.72
N GLU A 112 -8.49 -1.44 13.71
CA GLU A 112 -8.94 -2.82 13.67
C GLU A 112 -8.20 -3.67 14.73
N PRO A 113 -8.92 -4.35 15.65
CA PRO A 113 -8.30 -5.19 16.70
C PRO A 113 -7.42 -6.32 16.13
N ALA A 114 -7.71 -6.78 14.90
CA ALA A 114 -6.91 -7.80 14.22
C ALA A 114 -5.47 -7.37 13.97
N VAL A 115 -5.21 -6.06 13.82
CA VAL A 115 -3.87 -5.50 13.69
C VAL A 115 -3.06 -5.72 14.96
N ASP A 116 -3.64 -5.53 16.14
CA ASP A 116 -3.00 -5.73 17.44
C ASP A 116 -2.79 -7.23 17.75
N LEU A 117 -3.71 -8.08 17.33
CA LEU A 117 -3.63 -9.52 17.54
C LEU A 117 -2.41 -10.12 16.80
N PHE A 118 -2.16 -9.74 15.56
CA PHE A 118 -0.99 -10.20 14.81
C PHE A 118 0.32 -9.73 15.43
N ASN A 119 0.36 -8.54 16.00
CA ASN A 119 1.54 -8.03 16.71
C ASN A 119 1.81 -8.79 18.00
N THR A 120 0.76 -9.14 18.72
CA THR A 120 0.87 -9.87 20.01
C THR A 120 1.23 -11.33 19.79
N LEU A 121 0.68 -11.99 18.78
CA LEU A 121 0.91 -13.40 18.48
C LEU A 121 2.10 -13.65 17.53
N GLY A 122 2.57 -12.62 16.81
CA GLY A 122 3.66 -12.73 15.83
C GLY A 122 4.91 -13.44 16.35
N PRO A 123 5.46 -13.08 17.52
CA PRO A 123 6.60 -13.76 18.12
C PRO A 123 6.34 -15.25 18.38
N THR A 124 5.12 -15.61 18.80
CA THR A 124 4.72 -16.99 19.06
C THR A 124 4.51 -17.77 17.75
N LEU A 125 3.95 -17.12 16.74
CA LEU A 125 3.76 -17.70 15.40
C LEU A 125 5.10 -17.99 14.70
N ALA A 126 6.16 -17.25 15.00
CA ALA A 126 7.49 -17.46 14.43
C ALA A 126 8.10 -18.84 14.79
N TRP A 127 7.59 -19.51 15.81
CA TRP A 127 7.99 -20.86 16.21
C TRP A 127 7.27 -21.98 15.45
N LEU A 128 6.25 -21.63 14.63
CA LEU A 128 5.52 -22.61 13.84
C LEU A 128 6.35 -23.07 12.62
N PRO A 129 6.21 -24.35 12.20
CA PRO A 129 6.84 -24.85 10.98
C PRO A 129 6.45 -23.98 9.77
N ALA A 130 7.39 -23.80 8.84
CA ALA A 130 7.19 -22.97 7.65
C ALA A 130 5.95 -23.35 6.81
N GLY A 131 5.60 -24.66 6.77
CA GLY A 131 4.40 -25.15 6.07
C GLY A 131 3.09 -24.66 6.69
N VAL A 132 3.06 -24.48 8.02
CA VAL A 132 1.89 -23.90 8.73
C VAL A 132 1.83 -22.41 8.48
N LEU A 133 2.97 -21.72 8.55
CA LEU A 133 3.06 -20.26 8.25
C LEU A 133 2.66 -19.95 6.82
N ALA A 134 2.98 -20.83 5.85
CA ALA A 134 2.59 -20.66 4.45
C ALA A 134 1.07 -20.68 4.26
N GLN A 135 0.32 -21.43 5.06
CA GLN A 135 -1.15 -21.42 5.02
C GLN A 135 -1.73 -20.07 5.49
N PHE A 136 -1.09 -19.42 6.47
CA PHE A 136 -1.48 -18.07 6.90
C PHE A 136 -1.04 -17.01 5.88
N GLY A 137 0.08 -17.22 5.18
CA GLY A 137 0.57 -16.34 4.11
C GLY A 137 -0.37 -16.26 2.90
N GLY A 138 -1.20 -17.27 2.67
CA GLY A 138 -2.23 -17.27 1.60
C GLY A 138 -3.24 -16.13 1.69
N THR A 139 -3.38 -15.49 2.85
CA THR A 139 -4.26 -14.32 3.01
C THR A 139 -3.77 -13.08 2.26
N THR A 140 -2.48 -12.98 1.94
CA THR A 140 -1.91 -11.87 1.14
C THR A 140 -2.26 -12.00 -0.33
N ALA A 141 -2.47 -13.22 -0.83
CA ALA A 141 -2.91 -13.49 -2.21
C ALA A 141 -4.31 -12.96 -2.54
N MET A 142 -5.07 -12.53 -1.54
CA MET A 142 -6.42 -11.97 -1.69
C MET A 142 -6.42 -10.48 -2.06
N ASN A 143 -5.26 -9.81 -2.07
CA ASN A 143 -5.17 -8.40 -2.42
C ASN A 143 -4.72 -8.23 -3.88
N ASP A 144 -5.36 -7.32 -4.60
CA ASP A 144 -4.94 -6.98 -5.96
C ASP A 144 -3.76 -5.99 -5.94
N LEU A 145 -3.80 -5.04 -5.04
CA LEU A 145 -2.78 -4.01 -4.84
C LEU A 145 -2.23 -4.04 -3.42
N GLN A 146 -0.92 -3.93 -3.30
CA GLN A 146 -0.26 -3.52 -2.07
C GLN A 146 0.33 -2.13 -2.29
N ALA A 147 -0.16 -1.14 -1.57
CA ALA A 147 0.32 0.24 -1.67
C ALA A 147 1.17 0.60 -0.45
N SER A 148 2.43 0.99 -0.69
CA SER A 148 3.39 1.31 0.37
C SER A 148 3.95 2.72 0.19
N ASN A 149 3.61 3.61 1.11
CA ASN A 149 4.19 4.95 1.14
C ASN A 149 5.42 4.94 2.05
N VAL A 150 6.60 4.99 1.45
CA VAL A 150 7.88 5.03 2.17
C VAL A 150 8.42 6.46 2.14
N PRO A 151 8.70 7.07 3.30
CA PRO A 151 9.32 8.39 3.34
C PRO A 151 10.67 8.38 2.61
N GLY A 152 10.90 9.36 1.75
CA GLY A 152 12.20 9.56 1.12
C GLY A 152 13.29 9.97 2.12
N ILE A 153 14.54 9.91 1.69
CA ILE A 153 15.68 10.37 2.49
C ILE A 153 15.69 11.90 2.46
N PRO A 154 15.64 12.59 3.62
CA PRO A 154 15.47 14.04 3.68
C PRO A 154 16.79 14.84 3.52
N PHE A 155 17.86 14.19 3.10
CA PHE A 155 19.18 14.79 2.91
C PHE A 155 19.87 14.22 1.66
N ASP A 156 20.87 14.95 1.15
CA ASP A 156 21.66 14.51 0.00
C ASP A 156 22.43 13.23 0.33
N VAL A 157 22.30 12.23 -0.54
CA VAL A 157 23.01 10.95 -0.44
C VAL A 157 24.01 10.86 -1.57
N PHE A 158 25.18 10.34 -1.26
CA PHE A 158 26.26 10.13 -2.22
C PHE A 158 26.67 8.65 -2.23
N VAL A 159 26.87 8.11 -3.43
CA VAL A 159 27.41 6.76 -3.64
C VAL A 159 28.70 6.89 -4.42
N ALA A 160 29.81 6.44 -3.85
CA ALA A 160 31.15 6.56 -4.42
C ALA A 160 31.50 8.00 -4.89
N GLY A 161 31.05 9.02 -4.14
CA GLY A 161 31.28 10.43 -4.44
C GLY A 161 30.28 11.07 -5.42
N ALA A 162 29.42 10.29 -6.06
CA ALA A 162 28.37 10.80 -6.95
C ALA A 162 27.08 11.04 -6.16
N LYS A 163 26.43 12.19 -6.37
CA LYS A 163 25.13 12.50 -5.75
C LYS A 163 24.03 11.62 -6.33
N VAL A 164 23.20 11.04 -5.46
CA VAL A 164 22.00 10.32 -5.86
C VAL A 164 20.90 11.32 -6.21
N GLU A 165 20.54 11.41 -7.48
CA GLU A 165 19.51 12.32 -7.96
C GLU A 165 18.09 11.75 -7.75
N ARG A 166 17.92 10.43 -7.91
CA ARG A 166 16.63 9.74 -7.81
C ARG A 166 16.80 8.34 -7.25
N MET A 167 15.82 7.88 -6.50
CA MET A 167 15.78 6.54 -5.95
C MET A 167 14.36 5.98 -6.10
N TYR A 168 14.24 4.85 -6.78
CA TYR A 168 12.98 4.16 -6.98
C TYR A 168 13.00 2.83 -6.21
N PRO A 169 12.27 2.72 -5.09
CA PRO A 169 12.22 1.48 -4.33
C PRO A 169 11.33 0.46 -5.03
N PHE A 170 11.80 -0.78 -5.13
CA PHE A 170 11.02 -1.92 -5.58
C PHE A 170 10.97 -2.96 -4.47
N GLY A 171 9.76 -3.42 -4.17
CA GLY A 171 9.53 -4.45 -3.17
C GLY A 171 9.11 -5.77 -3.79
N PRO A 172 9.13 -6.87 -3.01
CA PRO A 172 8.58 -8.15 -3.43
C PRO A 172 7.06 -8.05 -3.58
N LEU A 173 6.49 -8.88 -4.46
CA LEU A 173 5.04 -9.05 -4.59
C LEU A 173 4.56 -10.18 -3.66
N PRO A 174 4.20 -9.92 -2.41
CA PRO A 174 3.81 -10.96 -1.46
C PRO A 174 2.38 -11.45 -1.74
N GLY A 175 2.19 -12.09 -2.89
CA GLY A 175 0.90 -12.62 -3.31
C GLY A 175 -0.09 -11.58 -3.88
N CYS A 176 0.20 -10.29 -3.92
CA CYS A 176 -0.58 -9.28 -4.63
C CYS A 176 -0.22 -9.27 -6.13
N ALA A 177 -1.09 -8.71 -6.97
CA ALA A 177 -0.83 -8.56 -8.40
C ALA A 177 0.07 -7.35 -8.70
N VAL A 178 -0.11 -6.28 -7.95
CA VAL A 178 0.62 -5.01 -8.10
C VAL A 178 1.12 -4.53 -6.75
N MET A 179 2.33 -3.97 -6.73
CA MET A 179 2.87 -3.22 -5.60
C MET A 179 3.25 -1.81 -6.07
N ALA A 180 2.79 -0.78 -5.37
CA ALA A 180 3.05 0.62 -5.64
C ALA A 180 3.48 1.35 -4.36
#